data_5f04d5fd016e2aa67b4d9b028a5f139d
#
_entry.id   5f04d5fd016e2aa67b4d9b028a5f139d
#
_cell.length_a   1.000
_cell.length_b   1.000
_cell.length_c   1.000
_cell.angle_alpha   90.00
_cell.angle_beta   90.00
_cell.angle_gamma   90.00
#
_symmetry.space_group_name_H-M   'P 1'
#
loop_
_entity.id
_entity.type
_entity.pdbx_description
1 polymer ?
#
loop_
_entity_poly.entity_id
_entity_poly.type
_entity_poly.pdbx_seq_one_letter_code
_entity_poly.pdbx_strand_id
1 'polypeptide(L)'
;TPPAVPAGAQETAAASSDAQTAPAVAREAQSAAQGSVAEAVDAPATDGAPDNALASSIREGYAFSGPAVQFGAAVVDDVVFPDAPVRIPLAVMNRHGLVAGATGTGKTKTLQLMAEQLSGNGVPVFLADIKGDLSGLATPGASNPRIEDRARSIGQEWVGTAYPTEFLTLGGLGHGTPIRATMTGFGPTLLAKVLGLNATQESSLGLVFH
;
A
#
# COMPACT_ATOMS: atom_id res chain seq x y z
N THR A 1 -54.39 -15.86 -26.31
CA THR A 1 -53.64 -15.29 -27.45
C THR A 1 -52.72 -14.21 -26.89
N PRO A 2 -51.40 -14.46 -26.83
CA PRO A 2 -50.45 -13.41 -26.50
C PRO A 2 -50.02 -12.64 -27.75
N PRO A 3 -49.66 -11.35 -27.63
CA PRO A 3 -49.25 -10.55 -28.78
C PRO A 3 -47.81 -10.84 -29.19
N ALA A 4 -47.55 -10.70 -30.49
CA ALA A 4 -46.33 -10.95 -31.21
C ALA A 4 -45.23 -9.93 -30.90
N VAL A 5 -43.97 -10.40 -30.85
CA VAL A 5 -42.75 -9.63 -30.80
C VAL A 5 -42.29 -9.31 -32.22
N PRO A 6 -41.94 -8.09 -32.58
CA PRO A 6 -41.34 -7.80 -33.88
C PRO A 6 -39.85 -8.12 -33.89
N ALA A 7 -39.44 -8.81 -34.94
CA ALA A 7 -38.04 -9.04 -35.33
C ALA A 7 -37.52 -7.76 -36.02
N GLY A 8 -36.31 -7.38 -35.71
CA GLY A 8 -35.64 -6.33 -36.49
C GLY A 8 -34.31 -5.87 -35.91
N ALA A 9 -33.29 -6.09 -36.73
CA ALA A 9 -32.00 -5.46 -36.81
C ALA A 9 -30.84 -6.15 -36.09
N GLN A 10 -30.16 -7.02 -36.85
CA GLN A 10 -28.72 -7.30 -36.68
C GLN A 10 -27.90 -6.05 -37.02
N GLU A 11 -27.18 -5.55 -36.08
CA GLU A 11 -26.15 -4.57 -36.35
C GLU A 11 -24.80 -5.17 -35.98
N THR A 12 -24.01 -5.42 -37.01
CA THR A 12 -22.63 -5.90 -36.94
C THR A 12 -21.75 -4.75 -36.41
N ALA A 13 -21.29 -4.85 -35.18
CA ALA A 13 -20.26 -3.98 -34.66
C ALA A 13 -18.88 -4.62 -34.89
N ALA A 14 -18.14 -4.02 -35.80
CA ALA A 14 -16.73 -4.30 -36.06
C ALA A 14 -15.91 -3.96 -34.81
N ALA A 15 -15.07 -4.91 -34.38
CA ALA A 15 -14.07 -4.68 -33.36
C ALA A 15 -12.96 -3.81 -33.93
N SER A 16 -12.91 -2.54 -33.53
CA SER A 16 -11.74 -1.70 -33.69
C SER A 16 -10.84 -1.83 -32.44
N SER A 17 -9.67 -2.39 -32.69
CA SER A 17 -8.57 -2.43 -31.73
C SER A 17 -7.94 -1.02 -31.61
N ASP A 18 -8.35 -0.24 -30.64
CA ASP A 18 -7.61 0.92 -30.22
C ASP A 18 -6.85 0.60 -28.93
N ALA A 19 -5.57 0.26 -29.10
CA ALA A 19 -4.58 0.30 -28.04
C ALA A 19 -4.43 1.74 -27.57
N GLN A 20 -5.17 2.13 -26.54
CA GLN A 20 -5.13 3.45 -25.97
C GLN A 20 -3.84 3.63 -25.18
N THR A 21 -2.96 4.41 -25.78
CA THR A 21 -1.72 4.96 -25.21
C THR A 21 -2.04 5.65 -23.88
N ALA A 22 -1.46 5.19 -22.79
CA ALA A 22 -1.55 5.86 -21.49
C ALA A 22 -1.04 7.31 -21.61
N PRO A 23 -1.69 8.29 -20.96
CA PRO A 23 -1.31 9.68 -21.10
C PRO A 23 0.10 9.94 -20.56
N ALA A 24 0.85 10.78 -21.27
CA ALA A 24 2.25 11.13 -21.01
C ALA A 24 2.52 11.67 -19.58
N VAL A 25 1.52 12.15 -18.91
CA VAL A 25 1.56 12.66 -17.52
C VAL A 25 1.98 11.58 -16.52
N ALA A 26 1.69 10.31 -16.78
CA ALA A 26 2.09 9.20 -15.91
C ALA A 26 3.60 8.89 -15.98
N ARG A 27 4.27 9.25 -17.07
CA ARG A 27 5.72 9.04 -17.24
C ARG A 27 6.56 10.10 -16.55
N GLU A 28 6.09 11.35 -16.47
CA GLU A 28 6.80 12.42 -15.75
C GLU A 28 6.72 12.24 -14.24
N ALA A 29 5.59 11.75 -13.71
CA ALA A 29 5.45 11.43 -12.29
C ALA A 29 6.35 10.25 -11.86
N GLN A 30 6.58 9.27 -12.74
CA GLN A 30 7.52 8.18 -12.49
C GLN A 30 8.99 8.63 -12.50
N SER A 31 9.34 9.64 -13.29
CA SER A 31 10.70 10.21 -13.31
C SER A 31 11.00 11.03 -12.05
N ALA A 32 10.00 11.70 -11.49
CA ALA A 32 10.16 12.47 -10.26
C ALA A 32 10.23 11.57 -9.01
N ALA A 33 9.54 10.43 -9.02
CA ALA A 33 9.58 9.45 -7.92
C ALA A 33 10.88 8.64 -7.89
N GLN A 34 11.57 8.48 -9.02
CA GLN A 34 12.85 7.77 -9.10
C GLN A 34 14.05 8.60 -8.64
N GLY A 35 13.89 9.90 -8.40
CA GLY A 35 14.95 10.78 -7.90
C GLY A 35 15.15 10.80 -6.39
N SER A 36 14.33 10.08 -5.63
CA SER A 36 14.38 10.04 -4.16
C SER A 36 14.72 8.66 -3.59
N VAL A 37 15.41 7.82 -4.35
CA VAL A 37 16.07 6.66 -3.75
C VAL A 37 17.31 7.20 -3.05
N ALA A 38 17.25 7.33 -1.74
CA ALA A 38 18.31 7.83 -0.90
C ALA A 38 19.64 7.15 -1.25
N GLU A 39 20.45 7.85 -2.05
CA GLU A 39 21.89 7.82 -1.90
C GLU A 39 22.15 8.00 -0.41
N ALA A 40 22.97 7.15 0.19
CA ALA A 40 23.32 7.24 1.59
C ALA A 40 23.84 8.67 1.85
N VAL A 41 22.95 9.56 2.26
CA VAL A 41 23.33 10.89 2.70
C VAL A 41 24.10 10.64 3.98
N ASP A 42 25.38 10.89 3.89
CA ASP A 42 26.26 11.04 5.03
C ASP A 42 25.59 12.12 5.91
N ALA A 43 24.84 11.67 6.92
CA ALA A 43 24.08 12.56 7.77
C ALA A 43 25.09 13.48 8.46
N PRO A 44 24.88 14.82 8.47
CA PRO A 44 25.77 15.69 9.17
C PRO A 44 25.80 15.22 10.62
N ALA A 45 27.00 14.94 11.12
CA ALA A 45 27.25 14.61 12.50
C ALA A 45 26.65 15.74 13.36
N THR A 46 25.50 15.50 14.01
CA THR A 46 24.94 16.40 14.98
C THR A 46 25.80 16.29 16.22
N ASP A 47 26.67 17.26 16.36
CA ASP A 47 27.42 17.51 17.58
C ASP A 47 26.40 17.70 18.72
N GLY A 48 26.29 16.74 19.65
CA GLY A 48 25.56 16.93 20.89
C GLY A 48 24.54 15.87 21.35
N ALA A 49 24.30 14.78 20.63
CA ALA A 49 23.50 13.69 21.23
C ALA A 49 24.32 12.96 22.29
N PRO A 50 23.78 12.74 23.51
CA PRO A 50 24.53 11.99 24.53
C PRO A 50 24.85 10.57 24.01
N ASP A 51 26.07 10.13 24.22
CA ASP A 51 26.50 8.79 23.85
C ASP A 51 25.65 7.77 24.64
N ASN A 52 24.70 7.12 23.96
CA ASN A 52 23.79 6.16 24.55
C ASN A 52 24.03 4.77 23.97
N ALA A 53 24.51 3.85 24.80
CA ALA A 53 24.89 2.50 24.39
C ALA A 53 23.73 1.73 23.71
N LEU A 54 22.47 1.99 24.14
CA LEU A 54 21.31 1.36 23.54
C LEU A 54 21.01 1.96 22.15
N ALA A 55 21.11 3.29 21.98
CA ALA A 55 20.96 3.94 20.69
C ALA A 55 22.05 3.47 19.70
N SER A 56 23.29 3.30 20.16
CA SER A 56 24.39 2.76 19.37
C SER A 56 24.13 1.31 18.95
N SER A 57 23.65 0.47 19.86
CA SER A 57 23.26 -0.92 19.55
C SER A 57 22.12 -0.99 18.52
N ILE A 58 21.13 -0.08 18.62
CA ILE A 58 20.03 0.02 17.65
C ILE A 58 20.59 0.44 16.29
N ARG A 59 21.45 1.45 16.24
CA ARG A 59 22.08 1.92 15.01
C ARG A 59 22.83 0.78 14.31
N GLU A 60 23.64 0.02 15.04
CA GLU A 60 24.36 -1.13 14.53
C GLU A 60 23.42 -2.25 14.04
N GLY A 61 22.37 -2.56 14.82
CA GLY A 61 21.40 -3.59 14.49
C GLY A 61 20.59 -3.30 13.21
N TYR A 62 20.43 -2.02 12.87
CA TYR A 62 19.73 -1.58 11.65
C TYR A 62 20.69 -1.08 10.55
N ALA A 63 22.02 -1.25 10.73
CA ALA A 63 23.01 -0.90 9.74
C ALA A 63 23.11 -1.98 8.65
N PHE A 64 22.35 -1.81 7.57
CA PHE A 64 22.43 -2.64 6.37
C PHE A 64 22.39 -1.76 5.13
N SER A 65 22.90 -2.28 4.02
CA SER A 65 22.85 -1.64 2.71
C SER A 65 21.62 -2.13 1.92
N GLY A 66 21.12 -1.30 1.00
CA GLY A 66 20.00 -1.63 0.11
C GLY A 66 18.69 -0.96 0.50
N PRO A 67 17.66 -1.10 -0.36
CA PRO A 67 16.37 -0.44 -0.17
C PRO A 67 15.65 -0.96 1.07
N ALA A 68 15.00 -0.05 1.78
CA ALA A 68 14.32 -0.33 3.03
C ALA A 68 13.09 0.55 3.23
N VAL A 69 12.18 0.09 4.08
CA VAL A 69 11.13 0.93 4.66
C VAL A 69 11.63 1.48 5.97
N GLN A 70 11.67 2.81 6.10
CA GLN A 70 12.08 3.50 7.32
C GLN A 70 10.85 3.91 8.14
N PHE A 71 10.77 3.44 9.39
CA PHE A 71 9.64 3.71 10.29
C PHE A 71 9.85 4.94 11.18
N GLY A 72 11.08 5.36 11.38
CA GLY A 72 11.43 6.49 12.23
C GLY A 72 12.85 6.36 12.75
N ALA A 73 13.08 6.89 13.95
CA ALA A 73 14.35 6.83 14.66
C ALA A 73 14.15 6.26 16.07
N ALA A 74 15.23 5.77 16.69
CA ALA A 74 15.20 5.28 18.06
C ALA A 74 14.83 6.40 19.04
N VAL A 75 14.09 6.03 20.08
CA VAL A 75 13.79 6.89 21.24
C VAL A 75 14.21 6.14 22.48
N VAL A 76 15.12 6.71 23.25
CA VAL A 76 15.63 6.13 24.51
C VAL A 76 15.52 7.20 25.59
N ASP A 77 14.87 6.89 26.69
CA ASP A 77 14.64 7.83 27.81
C ASP A 77 14.04 9.17 27.35
N ASP A 78 13.01 9.11 26.48
CA ASP A 78 12.33 10.24 25.84
C ASP A 78 13.22 11.11 24.93
N VAL A 79 14.47 10.72 24.68
CA VAL A 79 15.38 11.38 23.73
C VAL A 79 15.32 10.67 22.39
N VAL A 80 15.13 11.45 21.33
CA VAL A 80 15.15 10.95 19.94
C VAL A 80 16.58 10.93 19.43
N PHE A 81 16.97 9.82 18.79
CA PHE A 81 18.28 9.63 18.15
C PHE A 81 18.07 9.57 16.62
N PRO A 82 18.13 10.70 15.90
CA PRO A 82 17.87 10.74 14.46
C PRO A 82 18.88 9.91 13.65
N ASP A 83 20.09 9.75 14.16
CA ASP A 83 21.18 8.96 13.59
C ASP A 83 21.07 7.45 13.85
N ALA A 84 20.05 7.01 14.59
CA ALA A 84 19.70 5.61 14.83
C ALA A 84 18.35 5.27 14.15
N PRO A 85 18.27 5.24 12.80
CA PRO A 85 17.03 4.99 12.07
C PRO A 85 16.56 3.55 12.25
N VAL A 86 15.25 3.37 12.47
CA VAL A 86 14.59 2.06 12.52
C VAL A 86 14.06 1.72 11.14
N ARG A 87 14.64 0.69 10.50
CA ARG A 87 14.39 0.33 9.11
C ARG A 87 14.15 -1.16 8.95
N ILE A 88 13.36 -1.55 7.93
CA ILE A 88 13.18 -2.95 7.53
C ILE A 88 13.60 -3.09 6.07
N PRO A 89 14.56 -4.00 5.74
CA PRO A 89 14.96 -4.23 4.35
C PRO A 89 13.79 -4.71 3.50
N LEU A 90 13.65 -4.21 2.27
CA LEU A 90 12.61 -4.68 1.34
C LEU A 90 12.70 -6.18 1.07
N ALA A 91 13.90 -6.75 1.08
CA ALA A 91 14.13 -8.17 0.86
C ALA A 91 13.41 -9.10 1.87
N VAL A 92 13.00 -8.58 3.04
CA VAL A 92 12.27 -9.35 4.06
C VAL A 92 10.81 -8.91 4.21
N MET A 93 10.34 -7.93 3.43
CA MET A 93 8.96 -7.43 3.48
C MET A 93 7.91 -8.39 2.87
N ASN A 94 8.36 -9.49 2.26
CA ASN A 94 7.49 -10.57 1.75
C ASN A 94 6.97 -11.50 2.87
N ARG A 95 7.06 -11.10 4.13
CA ARG A 95 6.61 -11.87 5.30
C ARG A 95 5.40 -11.22 5.93
N HIS A 96 4.73 -12.00 6.81
CA HIS A 96 3.63 -11.47 7.61
C HIS A 96 4.12 -10.50 8.67
N GLY A 97 3.36 -9.44 8.90
CA GLY A 97 3.63 -8.45 9.93
C GLY A 97 2.37 -8.11 10.70
N LEU A 98 2.52 -7.58 11.89
CA LEU A 98 1.43 -7.10 12.73
C LEU A 98 1.71 -5.67 13.17
N VAL A 99 0.79 -4.75 12.87
CA VAL A 99 0.76 -3.40 13.42
C VAL A 99 -0.32 -3.34 14.49
N ALA A 100 0.08 -3.46 15.75
CA ALA A 100 -0.83 -3.47 16.89
C ALA A 100 -0.76 -2.17 17.69
N GLY A 101 -1.86 -1.83 18.36
CA GLY A 101 -1.95 -0.64 19.21
C GLY A 101 -3.41 -0.25 19.49
N ALA A 102 -3.64 0.58 20.51
CA ALA A 102 -4.94 1.13 20.83
C ALA A 102 -5.45 2.10 19.73
N THR A 103 -6.70 2.52 19.82
CA THR A 103 -7.25 3.54 18.91
C THR A 103 -6.48 4.87 19.09
N GLY A 104 -6.14 5.53 17.98
CA GLY A 104 -5.43 6.81 17.99
C GLY A 104 -3.90 6.71 18.12
N THR A 105 -3.32 5.50 18.22
CA THR A 105 -1.85 5.33 18.34
C THR A 105 -1.09 5.41 17.02
N GLY A 106 -1.76 5.66 15.88
CA GLY A 106 -1.12 5.83 14.60
C GLY A 106 -1.02 4.59 13.71
N LYS A 107 -1.74 3.49 14.01
CA LYS A 107 -1.70 2.26 13.20
C LYS A 107 -1.95 2.52 11.70
N THR A 108 -3.01 3.26 11.36
CA THR A 108 -3.32 3.62 9.97
C THR A 108 -2.21 4.44 9.34
N LYS A 109 -1.60 5.36 10.10
CA LYS A 109 -0.45 6.14 9.60
C LYS A 109 0.77 5.27 9.33
N THR A 110 1.02 4.25 10.15
CA THR A 110 2.07 3.27 9.89
C THR A 110 1.81 2.47 8.61
N LEU A 111 0.55 2.06 8.37
CA LEU A 111 0.19 1.38 7.12
C LEU A 111 0.33 2.29 5.89
N GLN A 112 -0.08 3.56 6.01
CA GLN A 112 0.15 4.57 4.95
C GLN A 112 1.64 4.72 4.65
N LEU A 113 2.48 4.93 5.69
CA LEU A 113 3.93 5.07 5.55
C LEU A 113 4.57 3.86 4.85
N MET A 114 4.13 2.64 5.19
CA MET A 114 4.60 1.43 4.52
C MET A 114 4.19 1.41 3.05
N ALA A 115 2.93 1.72 2.75
CA ALA A 115 2.40 1.73 1.39
C ALA A 115 3.11 2.78 0.52
N GLU A 116 3.34 3.97 1.04
CA GLU A 116 4.07 5.05 0.38
C GLU A 116 5.48 4.62 -0.01
N GLN A 117 6.24 4.11 0.96
CA GLN A 117 7.62 3.72 0.73
C GLN A 117 7.75 2.48 -0.16
N LEU A 118 6.85 1.50 -0.03
CA LEU A 118 6.79 0.35 -0.93
C LEU A 118 6.49 0.78 -2.36
N SER A 119 5.47 1.63 -2.55
CA SER A 119 5.11 2.17 -3.86
C SER A 119 6.24 3.00 -4.46
N GLY A 120 6.90 3.85 -3.67
CA GLY A 120 8.06 4.62 -4.10
C GLY A 120 9.26 3.75 -4.52
N ASN A 121 9.38 2.54 -3.99
CA ASN A 121 10.37 1.54 -4.40
C ASN A 121 9.88 0.61 -5.54
N GLY A 122 8.75 0.93 -6.17
CA GLY A 122 8.20 0.15 -7.29
C GLY A 122 7.51 -1.15 -6.90
N VAL A 123 7.20 -1.34 -5.61
CA VAL A 123 6.47 -2.51 -5.12
C VAL A 123 4.98 -2.24 -5.14
N PRO A 124 4.16 -3.01 -5.88
CA PRO A 124 2.71 -2.86 -5.87
C PRO A 124 2.15 -3.24 -4.50
N VAL A 125 1.22 -2.41 -3.99
CA VAL A 125 0.61 -2.59 -2.68
C VAL A 125 -0.90 -2.74 -2.85
N PHE A 126 -1.49 -3.76 -2.23
CA PHE A 126 -2.93 -3.94 -2.14
C PHE A 126 -3.40 -3.64 -0.71
N LEU A 127 -4.38 -2.76 -0.57
CA LEU A 127 -4.94 -2.34 0.72
C LEU A 127 -6.45 -2.59 0.74
N ALA A 128 -6.94 -3.19 1.83
CA ALA A 128 -8.37 -3.27 2.11
C ALA A 128 -8.74 -2.14 3.08
N ASP A 129 -9.56 -1.21 2.63
CA ASP A 129 -9.97 -0.02 3.39
C ASP A 129 -11.48 -0.01 3.62
N ILE A 130 -11.90 -0.33 4.84
CA ILE A 130 -13.32 -0.34 5.22
C ILE A 130 -13.82 1.06 5.60
N LYS A 131 -12.92 1.94 6.08
CA LYS A 131 -13.26 3.26 6.62
C LYS A 131 -13.00 4.41 5.67
N GLY A 132 -12.22 4.18 4.60
CA GLY A 132 -11.80 5.21 3.65
C GLY A 132 -10.66 6.10 4.15
N ASP A 133 -9.97 5.72 5.23
CA ASP A 133 -8.90 6.52 5.83
C ASP A 133 -7.51 6.30 5.17
N LEU A 134 -7.40 5.37 4.24
CA LEU A 134 -6.21 5.15 3.41
C LEU A 134 -6.25 5.87 2.06
N SER A 135 -7.41 6.38 1.64
CA SER A 135 -7.62 7.01 0.33
C SER A 135 -6.75 8.26 0.08
N GLY A 136 -6.26 8.89 1.15
CA GLY A 136 -5.37 10.04 1.09
C GLY A 136 -4.03 9.77 0.38
N LEU A 137 -3.65 8.51 0.15
CA LEU A 137 -2.44 8.16 -0.61
C LEU A 137 -2.47 8.63 -2.08
N ALA A 138 -3.66 8.86 -2.63
CA ALA A 138 -3.84 9.30 -4.01
C ALA A 138 -3.56 10.80 -4.23
N THR A 139 -3.43 11.59 -3.17
CA THR A 139 -3.24 13.04 -3.26
C THR A 139 -2.07 13.50 -2.38
N PRO A 140 -1.33 14.55 -2.81
CA PRO A 140 -0.26 15.08 -1.98
C PRO A 140 -0.81 15.63 -0.67
N GLY A 141 -0.18 15.26 0.44
CA GLY A 141 -0.50 15.85 1.74
C GLY A 141 -0.15 17.34 1.80
N ALA A 142 -0.92 18.12 2.57
CA ALA A 142 -0.56 19.50 2.85
C ALA A 142 0.48 19.57 3.99
N SER A 143 1.52 20.37 3.78
CA SER A 143 2.50 20.66 4.81
C SER A 143 1.87 21.42 5.98
N ASN A 144 2.39 21.14 7.18
CA ASN A 144 2.18 22.00 8.35
C ASN A 144 3.39 21.90 9.29
N PRO A 145 3.66 22.94 10.10
CA PRO A 145 4.85 22.99 10.95
C PRO A 145 5.00 21.78 11.88
N ARG A 146 3.90 21.25 12.41
CA ARG A 146 3.94 20.07 13.32
C ARG A 146 4.45 18.81 12.60
N ILE A 147 4.04 18.59 11.34
CA ILE A 147 4.49 17.46 10.55
C ILE A 147 5.97 17.61 10.20
N GLU A 148 6.36 18.79 9.74
CA GLU A 148 7.75 19.08 9.37
C GLU A 148 8.70 18.97 10.57
N ASP A 149 8.33 19.56 11.71
CA ASP A 149 9.12 19.47 12.93
C ASP A 149 9.25 18.02 13.41
N ARG A 150 8.18 17.24 13.32
CA ARG A 150 8.24 15.82 13.67
C ARG A 150 9.14 15.04 12.71
N ALA A 151 9.03 15.24 11.41
CA ALA A 151 9.89 14.59 10.44
C ALA A 151 11.37 14.94 10.69
N ARG A 152 11.67 16.22 10.85
CA ARG A 152 13.02 16.72 11.15
C ARG A 152 13.56 16.13 12.45
N SER A 153 12.73 15.99 13.49
CA SER A 153 13.16 15.45 14.78
C SER A 153 13.60 13.98 14.71
N ILE A 154 13.18 13.23 13.70
CA ILE A 154 13.57 11.84 13.48
C ILE A 154 14.53 11.68 12.29
N GLY A 155 15.16 12.76 11.84
CA GLY A 155 16.10 12.73 10.72
C GLY A 155 15.48 12.47 9.36
N GLN A 156 14.20 12.82 9.17
CA GLN A 156 13.49 12.69 7.89
C GLN A 156 13.10 14.05 7.34
N GLU A 157 13.04 14.16 6.02
CA GLU A 157 12.43 15.26 5.32
C GLU A 157 11.01 14.87 4.91
N TRP A 158 10.03 15.75 5.24
CA TRP A 158 8.66 15.50 4.82
C TRP A 158 8.37 16.19 3.49
N VAL A 159 7.88 15.42 2.52
CA VAL A 159 7.45 15.92 1.20
C VAL A 159 6.07 15.39 0.90
N GLY A 160 5.11 16.29 0.61
CA GLY A 160 3.76 15.90 0.20
C GLY A 160 3.79 15.27 -1.19
N THR A 161 3.59 13.96 -1.26
CA THR A 161 3.65 13.19 -2.51
C THR A 161 2.33 12.46 -2.76
N ALA A 162 1.89 12.41 -4.02
CA ALA A 162 0.82 11.54 -4.48
C ALA A 162 1.39 10.25 -5.03
N TYR A 163 0.76 9.13 -4.72
CA TYR A 163 1.14 7.82 -5.22
C TYR A 163 0.14 7.32 -6.26
N PRO A 164 0.57 6.62 -7.32
CA PRO A 164 -0.33 5.99 -8.29
C PRO A 164 -1.28 5.04 -7.56
N THR A 165 -2.58 5.35 -7.57
CA THR A 165 -3.57 4.62 -6.79
C THR A 165 -4.77 4.29 -7.67
N GLU A 166 -5.19 3.02 -7.67
CA GLU A 166 -6.43 2.57 -8.25
C GLU A 166 -7.40 2.16 -7.13
N PHE A 167 -8.59 2.75 -7.17
CA PHE A 167 -9.65 2.40 -6.23
C PHE A 167 -10.51 1.29 -6.82
N LEU A 168 -10.68 0.21 -6.03
CA LEU A 168 -11.50 -0.92 -6.39
C LEU A 168 -12.75 -0.97 -5.50
N THR A 169 -13.89 -1.35 -6.06
CA THR A 169 -15.15 -1.48 -5.33
C THR A 169 -15.75 -2.88 -5.46
N LEU A 170 -16.32 -3.37 -4.37
CA LEU A 170 -17.02 -4.67 -4.33
C LEU A 170 -18.52 -4.44 -4.47
N GLY A 171 -19.18 -5.27 -5.28
CA GLY A 171 -20.64 -5.27 -5.43
C GLY A 171 -21.24 -3.98 -6.01
N GLY A 172 -20.41 -3.09 -6.61
CA GLY A 172 -20.86 -1.82 -7.16
C GLY A 172 -21.20 -0.77 -6.08
N LEU A 173 -20.77 -0.97 -4.84
CA LEU A 173 -20.94 -0.01 -3.75
C LEU A 173 -19.72 0.90 -3.67
N GLY A 174 -19.94 2.22 -3.63
CA GLY A 174 -18.89 3.23 -3.53
C GLY A 174 -18.31 3.67 -4.88
N HIS A 175 -17.14 4.32 -4.81
CA HIS A 175 -16.43 4.88 -5.96
C HIS A 175 -15.21 4.03 -6.29
N GLY A 176 -14.98 3.72 -7.56
CA GLY A 176 -13.83 2.96 -8.04
C GLY A 176 -14.21 1.94 -9.12
N THR A 177 -13.21 1.22 -9.60
CA THR A 177 -13.38 0.14 -10.58
C THR A 177 -14.06 -1.06 -9.92
N PRO A 178 -15.25 -1.50 -10.39
CA PRO A 178 -15.93 -2.62 -9.78
C PRO A 178 -15.17 -3.92 -10.07
N ILE A 179 -14.83 -4.65 -9.00
CA ILE A 179 -14.21 -5.96 -9.08
C ILE A 179 -15.22 -7.06 -8.76
N ARG A 180 -15.04 -8.19 -9.42
CA ARG A 180 -15.86 -9.40 -9.24
C ARG A 180 -14.96 -10.62 -9.26
N ALA A 181 -15.27 -11.60 -8.43
CA ALA A 181 -14.69 -12.92 -8.54
C ALA A 181 -15.54 -13.79 -9.49
N THR A 182 -14.89 -14.55 -10.36
CA THR A 182 -15.57 -15.63 -11.09
C THR A 182 -15.77 -16.83 -10.16
N MET A 183 -16.81 -17.62 -10.40
CA MET A 183 -17.04 -18.86 -9.64
C MET A 183 -15.81 -19.78 -9.71
N THR A 184 -15.24 -19.93 -10.89
CA THR A 184 -14.04 -20.76 -11.11
C THR A 184 -12.82 -20.22 -10.37
N GLY A 185 -12.61 -18.89 -10.37
CA GLY A 185 -11.50 -18.27 -9.65
C GLY A 185 -11.66 -18.33 -8.13
N PHE A 186 -12.90 -18.41 -7.63
CA PHE A 186 -13.18 -18.57 -6.21
C PHE A 186 -12.89 -20.00 -5.75
N GLY A 187 -13.23 -20.97 -6.60
CA GLY A 187 -13.05 -22.39 -6.35
C GLY A 187 -14.03 -22.98 -5.31
N PRO A 188 -14.15 -24.32 -5.27
CA PRO A 188 -15.15 -24.98 -4.45
C PRO A 188 -14.90 -24.80 -2.94
N THR A 189 -13.66 -24.83 -2.49
CA THR A 189 -13.32 -24.74 -1.05
C THR A 189 -13.64 -23.38 -0.45
N LEU A 190 -13.29 -22.29 -1.15
CA LEU A 190 -13.61 -20.95 -0.66
C LEU A 190 -15.11 -20.67 -0.72
N LEU A 191 -15.76 -21.13 -1.81
CA LEU A 191 -17.20 -21.00 -1.97
C LEU A 191 -17.96 -21.77 -0.88
N ALA A 192 -17.53 -22.98 -0.54
CA ALA A 192 -18.12 -23.78 0.54
C ALA A 192 -18.04 -23.05 1.89
N LYS A 193 -16.91 -22.42 2.19
CA LYS A 193 -16.73 -21.62 3.41
C LYS A 193 -17.64 -20.40 3.47
N VAL A 194 -17.75 -19.67 2.36
CA VAL A 194 -18.62 -18.47 2.29
C VAL A 194 -20.09 -18.84 2.43
N LEU A 195 -20.50 -19.96 1.83
CA LEU A 195 -21.88 -20.47 1.91
C LEU A 195 -22.19 -21.22 3.19
N GLY A 196 -21.21 -21.45 4.07
CA GLY A 196 -21.38 -22.18 5.31
C GLY A 196 -21.73 -23.66 5.11
N LEU A 197 -21.23 -24.29 4.03
CA LEU A 197 -21.51 -25.68 3.71
C LEU A 197 -20.83 -26.66 4.69
N ASN A 198 -21.50 -27.77 4.96
CA ASN A 198 -20.90 -28.89 5.70
C ASN A 198 -19.97 -29.72 4.79
N ALA A 199 -19.20 -30.65 5.38
CA ALA A 199 -18.20 -31.45 4.67
C ALA A 199 -18.78 -32.25 3.48
N THR A 200 -20.00 -32.79 3.61
CA THR A 200 -20.66 -33.53 2.54
C THR A 200 -21.06 -32.62 1.38
N GLN A 201 -21.60 -31.45 1.71
CA GLN A 201 -21.96 -30.42 0.73
C GLN A 201 -20.72 -29.83 0.03
N GLU A 202 -19.63 -29.61 0.76
CA GLU A 202 -18.35 -29.18 0.19
C GLU A 202 -17.80 -30.22 -0.80
N SER A 203 -17.84 -31.50 -0.43
CA SER A 203 -17.42 -32.58 -1.33
C SER A 203 -18.29 -32.64 -2.59
N SER A 204 -19.61 -32.50 -2.45
CA SER A 204 -20.54 -32.46 -3.58
C SER A 204 -20.29 -31.26 -4.50
N LEU A 205 -20.02 -30.08 -3.90
CA LEU A 205 -19.64 -28.88 -4.65
C LEU A 205 -18.32 -29.10 -5.40
N GLY A 206 -17.35 -29.75 -4.78
CA GLY A 206 -16.09 -30.11 -5.41
C GLY A 206 -16.25 -30.92 -6.68
N LEU A 207 -17.19 -31.86 -6.72
CA LEU A 207 -17.51 -32.66 -7.92
C LEU A 207 -18.10 -31.82 -9.08
N VAL A 208 -18.81 -30.74 -8.77
CA VAL A 208 -19.39 -29.84 -9.79
C VAL A 208 -18.34 -28.98 -10.47
N PHE A 209 -17.20 -28.73 -9.78
CA PHE A 209 -16.09 -27.92 -10.30
C PHE A 209 -15.09 -28.74 -11.15
N HIS A 210 -15.21 -30.06 -11.19
CA HIS A 210 -14.41 -30.97 -12.00
C HIS A 210 -15.15 -31.39 -13.28
#